data_577db2be3b6cbb57df793f87afaf705d
#
_entry.id   577db2be3b6cbb57df793f87afaf705d
#
_cell.length_a   1.000
_cell.length_b   1.000
_cell.length_c   1.000
_cell.angle_alpha   90.00
_cell.angle_beta   90.00
_cell.angle_gamma   90.00
#
_symmetry.space_group_name_H-M   'P 1'
#
loop_
_entity.id
_entity.type
_entity.pdbx_description
1 polymer ?
#
loop_
_entity_poly.entity_id
_entity_poly.type
_entity_poly.pdbx_seq_one_letter_code
_entity_poly.pdbx_strand_id
1 'polypeptide(L)'
;MRIAANIVSGLALVVFAILASASAAGTKVVTITDPILNMQAYSLTIPADWLFDGAVIPGTSCNDGPFPVFRMMSPDGLVGMKQLPRMDWTWADNGGRPLKSGDDCLPFKKDMPAAEVLKYMIGVLQVEYVREEPTTDLAQAQKNAAAQSGGMFVVTVDKARAMVRYHINKIVIEDKLSMFVSCRYFKSIGQHSCSASLSRAWAPEASYNDEIYKPIVRTFAVDQQWSAARTKIYIQKINDMSEASMRAIRQMGDDAMRRSKAQFNAFNQAQQMRQQQHEQFLASMQRGTDMSMARANESMNARHQAADDWCDYSLDLQKRLDPNTGEITKDSSAYSYTWVNEQGKRVQTNDVNANPNGNGTGNWTLQENVR
;
A
#
# COMPACT_ATOMS: atom_id res chain seq x y z
N MET A 1 -75.05 14.26 -39.04
CA MET A 1 -73.94 13.36 -39.06
C MET A 1 -72.69 14.11 -38.97
N ARG A 2 -72.10 14.17 -37.79
CA ARG A 2 -70.85 14.89 -37.54
C ARG A 2 -69.83 13.92 -36.95
N ILE A 3 -68.73 13.70 -37.69
CA ILE A 3 -67.63 12.84 -37.32
C ILE A 3 -66.65 13.70 -36.48
N ALA A 4 -66.44 13.32 -35.24
CA ALA A 4 -65.45 13.95 -34.37
C ALA A 4 -64.13 13.17 -34.53
N ALA A 5 -63.07 13.84 -34.94
CA ALA A 5 -61.71 13.33 -34.99
C ALA A 5 -60.99 13.59 -33.66
N ASN A 6 -60.63 12.53 -32.94
CA ASN A 6 -59.77 12.61 -31.75
C ASN A 6 -58.33 12.58 -32.18
N ILE A 7 -57.61 13.65 -31.91
CA ILE A 7 -56.16 13.75 -32.05
C ILE A 7 -55.57 13.30 -30.72
N VAL A 8 -54.94 12.12 -30.70
CA VAL A 8 -54.14 11.63 -29.58
C VAL A 8 -52.70 12.10 -29.79
N SER A 9 -52.29 13.08 -29.02
CA SER A 9 -50.90 13.55 -28.96
C SER A 9 -50.06 12.51 -28.19
N GLY A 10 -49.27 11.72 -28.91
CA GLY A 10 -48.27 10.84 -28.36
C GLY A 10 -47.03 11.60 -27.94
N LEU A 11 -46.83 11.76 -26.63
CA LEU A 11 -45.58 12.27 -26.04
C LEU A 11 -44.53 11.15 -26.09
N ALA A 12 -43.65 11.20 -27.08
CA ALA A 12 -42.52 10.27 -27.16
C ALA A 12 -41.47 10.69 -26.10
N LEU A 13 -41.42 9.93 -25.02
CA LEU A 13 -40.37 9.98 -24.02
C LEU A 13 -39.11 9.37 -24.62
N VAL A 14 -38.18 10.23 -25.11
CA VAL A 14 -36.87 9.79 -25.54
C VAL A 14 -36.04 9.54 -24.26
N VAL A 15 -36.02 8.30 -23.81
CA VAL A 15 -35.08 7.82 -22.82
C VAL A 15 -33.70 7.76 -23.47
N PHE A 16 -32.85 8.76 -23.25
CA PHE A 16 -31.42 8.67 -23.54
C PHE A 16 -30.83 7.63 -22.58
N ALA A 17 -30.79 6.38 -22.99
CA ALA A 17 -29.92 5.39 -22.40
C ALA A 17 -28.48 5.83 -22.73
N ILE A 18 -27.83 6.46 -21.78
CA ILE A 18 -26.38 6.63 -21.79
C ILE A 18 -25.84 5.20 -21.57
N LEU A 19 -25.68 4.48 -22.66
CA LEU A 19 -24.81 3.32 -22.73
C LEU A 19 -23.41 3.89 -22.47
N ALA A 20 -22.97 3.83 -21.23
CA ALA A 20 -21.56 3.92 -20.90
C ALA A 20 -20.90 2.77 -21.69
N SER A 21 -20.43 3.09 -22.88
CA SER A 21 -19.55 2.23 -23.65
C SER A 21 -18.37 1.96 -22.71
N ALA A 22 -18.36 0.76 -22.11
CA ALA A 22 -17.15 0.20 -21.58
C ALA A 22 -16.20 0.10 -22.79
N SER A 23 -15.51 1.19 -23.07
CA SER A 23 -14.38 1.20 -23.98
C SER A 23 -13.52 0.06 -23.50
N ALA A 24 -13.23 -0.92 -24.35
CA ALA A 24 -12.23 -1.92 -24.08
C ALA A 24 -10.92 -1.16 -23.91
N ALA A 25 -10.71 -0.65 -22.72
CA ALA A 25 -9.52 0.10 -22.37
C ALA A 25 -8.36 -0.83 -22.66
N GLY A 26 -7.47 -0.45 -23.59
CA GLY A 26 -6.27 -1.20 -23.91
C GLY A 26 -5.52 -1.52 -22.62
N THR A 27 -4.58 -2.41 -22.68
CA THR A 27 -3.68 -2.70 -21.56
C THR A 27 -2.28 -2.21 -21.88
N LYS A 28 -1.48 -1.92 -20.86
CA LYS A 28 -0.05 -1.64 -20.96
C LYS A 28 0.73 -2.54 -20.02
N VAL A 29 1.93 -2.92 -20.44
CA VAL A 29 2.89 -3.58 -19.58
C VAL A 29 3.66 -2.51 -18.81
N VAL A 30 3.72 -2.68 -17.50
CA VAL A 30 4.54 -1.86 -16.60
C VAL A 30 5.61 -2.73 -15.96
N THR A 31 6.74 -2.11 -15.62
CA THR A 31 7.90 -2.80 -15.07
C THR A 31 8.31 -2.19 -13.74
N ILE A 32 8.82 -3.04 -12.86
CA ILE A 32 9.44 -2.63 -11.60
C ILE A 32 10.93 -2.91 -11.72
N THR A 33 11.74 -1.87 -11.62
CA THR A 33 13.18 -1.95 -11.76
C THR A 33 13.85 -2.09 -10.39
N ASP A 34 14.81 -3.00 -10.29
CA ASP A 34 15.71 -3.08 -9.14
C ASP A 34 16.76 -1.97 -9.25
N PRO A 35 16.76 -0.95 -8.37
CA PRO A 35 17.69 0.17 -8.48
C PRO A 35 19.15 -0.20 -8.18
N ILE A 36 19.38 -1.32 -7.48
CA ILE A 36 20.73 -1.80 -7.13
C ILE A 36 21.39 -2.43 -8.36
N LEU A 37 20.65 -3.28 -9.07
CA LEU A 37 21.15 -3.98 -10.25
C LEU A 37 20.91 -3.20 -11.54
N ASN A 38 20.10 -2.16 -11.51
CA ASN A 38 19.61 -1.43 -12.67
C ASN A 38 18.98 -2.38 -13.71
N MET A 39 18.24 -3.36 -13.23
CA MET A 39 17.59 -4.39 -14.04
C MET A 39 16.09 -4.38 -13.83
N GLN A 40 15.32 -4.70 -14.86
CA GLN A 40 13.90 -5.02 -14.68
C GLN A 40 13.81 -6.25 -13.77
N ALA A 41 13.02 -6.15 -12.70
CA ALA A 41 12.86 -7.22 -11.72
C ALA A 41 11.50 -7.91 -11.85
N TYR A 42 10.46 -7.11 -12.11
CA TYR A 42 9.09 -7.62 -12.25
C TYR A 42 8.38 -6.89 -13.38
N SER A 43 7.37 -7.53 -13.92
CA SER A 43 6.43 -6.93 -14.87
C SER A 43 5.01 -7.35 -14.57
N LEU A 44 4.07 -6.52 -14.97
CA LEU A 44 2.63 -6.82 -14.91
C LEU A 44 1.89 -6.02 -15.97
N THR A 45 0.71 -6.51 -16.35
CA THR A 45 -0.15 -5.86 -17.33
C THR A 45 -1.31 -5.20 -16.60
N ILE A 46 -1.49 -3.90 -16.84
CA ILE A 46 -2.54 -3.09 -16.21
C ILE A 46 -3.40 -2.40 -17.28
N PRO A 47 -4.60 -1.88 -16.97
CA PRO A 47 -5.34 -1.00 -17.87
C PRO A 47 -4.47 0.18 -18.35
N ALA A 48 -4.61 0.55 -19.62
CA ALA A 48 -3.71 1.52 -20.25
C ALA A 48 -3.78 2.93 -19.64
N ASP A 49 -4.94 3.29 -19.12
CA ASP A 49 -5.22 4.57 -18.48
C ASP A 49 -4.81 4.63 -17.00
N TRP A 50 -4.53 3.47 -16.37
CA TRP A 50 -4.18 3.45 -14.96
C TRP A 50 -2.80 4.07 -14.69
N LEU A 51 -2.71 4.80 -13.59
CA LEU A 51 -1.46 5.27 -13.03
C LEU A 51 -0.71 4.10 -12.40
N PHE A 52 0.61 4.13 -12.48
CA PHE A 52 1.47 3.10 -11.90
C PHE A 52 2.72 3.72 -11.29
N ASP A 53 3.06 3.25 -10.10
CA ASP A 53 4.32 3.52 -9.42
C ASP A 53 4.79 2.23 -8.75
N GLY A 54 6.09 1.94 -8.82
CA GLY A 54 6.62 0.72 -8.23
C GLY A 54 8.13 0.72 -8.13
N ALA A 55 8.63 0.07 -7.09
CA ALA A 55 10.05 -0.06 -6.82
C ALA A 55 10.36 -1.43 -6.19
N VAL A 56 11.59 -1.90 -6.37
CA VAL A 56 12.15 -2.96 -5.53
C VAL A 56 12.82 -2.28 -4.33
N ILE A 57 12.34 -2.61 -3.14
CA ILE A 57 12.93 -2.12 -1.89
C ILE A 57 13.87 -3.19 -1.29
N PRO A 58 14.92 -2.78 -0.58
CA PRO A 58 15.74 -3.71 0.17
C PRO A 58 14.93 -4.42 1.24
N GLY A 59 15.40 -5.57 1.69
CA GLY A 59 14.83 -6.28 2.83
C GLY A 59 15.10 -5.56 4.16
N THR A 60 14.49 -6.10 5.20
CA THR A 60 14.69 -5.66 6.59
C THR A 60 15.93 -6.33 7.21
N SER A 61 16.30 -5.88 8.40
CA SER A 61 17.36 -6.54 9.21
C SER A 61 17.03 -8.00 9.53
N CYS A 62 15.75 -8.38 9.55
CA CYS A 62 15.29 -9.75 9.74
C CYS A 62 15.31 -10.57 8.46
N ASN A 63 15.15 -9.94 7.31
CA ASN A 63 15.10 -10.60 6.02
C ASN A 63 15.63 -9.66 4.93
N ASP A 64 16.88 -9.84 4.53
CA ASP A 64 17.59 -9.00 3.56
C ASP A 64 17.20 -9.25 2.09
N GLY A 65 16.23 -10.13 1.83
CA GLY A 65 15.71 -10.35 0.48
C GLY A 65 14.94 -9.13 -0.05
N PRO A 66 15.22 -8.66 -1.27
CA PRO A 66 14.48 -7.55 -1.86
C PRO A 66 13.01 -7.90 -2.05
N PHE A 67 12.16 -6.88 -2.04
CA PHE A 67 10.72 -7.06 -2.15
C PHE A 67 10.10 -5.98 -3.06
N PRO A 68 9.18 -6.35 -3.99
CA PRO A 68 8.49 -5.38 -4.81
C PRO A 68 7.41 -4.67 -4.00
N VAL A 69 7.40 -3.36 -4.08
CA VAL A 69 6.26 -2.52 -3.66
C VAL A 69 5.72 -1.83 -4.90
N PHE A 70 4.42 -1.72 -5.01
CA PHE A 70 3.81 -1.01 -6.12
C PHE A 70 2.42 -0.51 -5.76
N ARG A 71 2.00 0.50 -6.50
CA ARG A 71 0.66 1.06 -6.49
C ARG A 71 0.21 1.23 -7.93
N MET A 72 -1.01 0.85 -8.20
CA MET A 72 -1.68 1.13 -9.46
C MET A 72 -3.10 1.56 -9.18
N MET A 73 -3.61 2.52 -9.93
CA MET A 73 -4.96 3.02 -9.72
C MET A 73 -5.52 3.65 -10.99
N SER A 74 -6.84 3.66 -11.07
CA SER A 74 -7.56 4.43 -12.07
C SER A 74 -7.21 5.92 -12.02
N PRO A 75 -7.41 6.69 -13.09
CA PRO A 75 -7.10 8.12 -13.10
C PRO A 75 -7.81 8.94 -12.01
N ASP A 76 -8.98 8.48 -11.53
CA ASP A 76 -9.72 9.10 -10.43
C ASP A 76 -9.30 8.59 -9.04
N GLY A 77 -8.36 7.62 -8.98
CA GLY A 77 -7.86 7.05 -7.72
C GLY A 77 -8.87 6.20 -6.95
N LEU A 78 -10.10 6.05 -7.44
CA LEU A 78 -11.18 5.35 -6.74
C LEU A 78 -11.09 3.84 -6.86
N VAL A 79 -10.43 3.33 -7.89
CA VAL A 79 -10.19 1.90 -8.11
C VAL A 79 -8.69 1.67 -8.18
N GLY A 80 -8.18 0.67 -7.46
CA GLY A 80 -6.75 0.43 -7.50
C GLY A 80 -6.30 -0.81 -6.76
N MET A 81 -5.00 -1.03 -6.82
CA MET A 81 -4.30 -2.12 -6.11
C MET A 81 -2.95 -1.62 -5.62
N LYS A 82 -2.54 -2.09 -4.44
CA LYS A 82 -1.27 -1.73 -3.82
C LYS A 82 -0.63 -2.93 -3.14
N GLN A 83 0.65 -3.10 -3.33
CA GLN A 83 1.49 -4.00 -2.55
C GLN A 83 2.25 -3.17 -1.54
N LEU A 84 1.99 -3.40 -0.26
CA LEU A 84 2.69 -2.72 0.84
C LEU A 84 4.06 -3.32 1.11
N PRO A 85 4.96 -2.60 1.78
CA PRO A 85 6.23 -3.14 2.25
C PRO A 85 6.05 -4.43 3.05
N ARG A 86 6.98 -5.35 2.85
CA ARG A 86 6.99 -6.60 3.61
C ARG A 86 7.32 -6.32 5.08
N MET A 87 6.68 -7.03 5.95
CA MET A 87 6.91 -7.03 7.39
C MET A 87 7.62 -8.34 7.76
N ASP A 88 8.74 -8.24 8.44
CA ASP A 88 9.56 -9.40 8.78
C ASP A 88 9.77 -9.49 10.29
N TRP A 89 9.87 -10.71 10.82
CA TRP A 89 10.29 -10.96 12.20
C TRP A 89 11.05 -12.28 12.29
N THR A 90 11.86 -12.36 13.32
CA THR A 90 12.64 -13.56 13.64
C THR A 90 12.55 -13.87 15.11
N TRP A 91 12.59 -15.13 15.44
CA TRP A 91 12.65 -15.58 16.81
C TRP A 91 13.44 -16.91 16.91
N ALA A 92 13.84 -17.27 18.13
CA ALA A 92 14.58 -18.48 18.38
C ALA A 92 13.89 -19.32 19.42
N ASP A 93 14.02 -20.64 19.29
CA ASP A 93 13.55 -21.59 20.28
C ASP A 93 14.14 -21.28 21.66
N ASN A 94 13.41 -21.65 22.72
CA ASN A 94 13.85 -21.50 24.11
C ASN A 94 14.20 -20.06 24.55
N GLY A 95 13.66 -19.04 23.88
CA GLY A 95 13.93 -17.64 24.19
C GLY A 95 15.34 -17.17 23.82
N GLY A 96 16.04 -17.92 22.99
CA GLY A 96 17.34 -17.55 22.46
C GLY A 96 17.31 -16.26 21.64
N ARG A 97 18.48 -15.65 21.43
CA ARG A 97 18.58 -14.48 20.57
C ARG A 97 18.56 -14.92 19.10
N PRO A 98 17.70 -14.35 18.26
CA PRO A 98 17.71 -14.65 16.83
C PRO A 98 18.99 -14.14 16.16
N LEU A 99 19.45 -14.86 15.12
CA LEU A 99 20.67 -14.50 14.37
C LEU A 99 20.52 -13.16 13.62
N LYS A 100 19.32 -12.84 13.18
CA LYS A 100 18.99 -11.57 12.54
C LYS A 100 17.94 -10.87 13.37
N SER A 101 18.17 -9.60 13.68
CA SER A 101 17.22 -8.76 14.42
C SER A 101 17.57 -7.29 14.16
N GLY A 102 16.60 -6.41 14.31
CA GLY A 102 16.76 -4.97 14.16
C GLY A 102 15.46 -4.24 14.51
N ASP A 103 15.51 -2.95 14.58
CA ASP A 103 14.36 -2.10 14.98
C ASP A 103 13.29 -2.02 13.88
N ASP A 104 13.65 -2.41 12.66
CA ASP A 104 12.75 -2.54 11.52
C ASP A 104 12.04 -3.91 11.43
N CYS A 105 12.27 -4.79 12.43
CA CYS A 105 11.62 -6.07 12.55
C CYS A 105 10.38 -5.98 13.45
N LEU A 106 9.32 -6.73 13.12
CA LEU A 106 8.19 -6.85 14.03
C LEU A 106 8.59 -7.58 15.33
N PRO A 107 8.03 -7.18 16.48
CA PRO A 107 8.43 -7.71 17.78
C PRO A 107 7.82 -9.07 18.11
N PHE A 108 7.36 -9.83 17.13
CA PHE A 108 6.75 -11.14 17.34
C PHE A 108 7.79 -12.18 17.72
N LYS A 109 7.45 -13.02 18.71
CA LYS A 109 8.30 -14.10 19.23
C LYS A 109 7.70 -15.48 19.01
N LYS A 110 6.88 -15.61 17.97
CA LYS A 110 6.26 -16.85 17.52
C LYS A 110 5.89 -16.77 16.05
N ASP A 111 5.61 -17.91 15.43
CA ASP A 111 4.97 -17.93 14.12
C ASP A 111 3.54 -17.41 14.27
N MET A 112 3.22 -16.37 13.53
CA MET A 112 1.91 -15.71 13.61
C MET A 112 1.03 -16.18 12.45
N PRO A 113 -0.21 -16.65 12.72
CA PRO A 113 -1.19 -16.90 11.67
C PRO A 113 -1.49 -15.63 10.86
N ALA A 114 -1.73 -15.80 9.57
CA ALA A 114 -2.02 -14.65 8.69
C ALA A 114 -3.23 -13.83 9.16
N ALA A 115 -4.23 -14.49 9.74
CA ALA A 115 -5.41 -13.82 10.28
C ALA A 115 -5.07 -12.91 11.47
N GLU A 116 -4.16 -13.32 12.37
CA GLU A 116 -3.73 -12.50 13.49
C GLU A 116 -2.92 -11.29 13.02
N VAL A 117 -2.00 -11.47 12.04
CA VAL A 117 -1.23 -10.38 11.47
C VAL A 117 -2.16 -9.42 10.73
N LEU A 118 -3.15 -9.92 9.97
CA LEU A 118 -4.13 -9.12 9.28
C LEU A 118 -4.98 -8.30 10.25
N LYS A 119 -5.45 -8.90 11.34
CA LYS A 119 -6.20 -8.20 12.40
C LYS A 119 -5.37 -7.09 13.05
N TYR A 120 -4.10 -7.35 13.32
CA TYR A 120 -3.16 -6.33 13.80
C TYR A 120 -3.08 -5.16 12.81
N MET A 121 -2.93 -5.44 11.51
CA MET A 121 -2.84 -4.42 10.46
C MET A 121 -4.13 -3.63 10.30
N ILE A 122 -5.30 -4.26 10.38
CA ILE A 122 -6.60 -3.57 10.35
C ILE A 122 -6.70 -2.57 11.51
N GLY A 123 -6.24 -2.97 12.70
CA GLY A 123 -6.18 -2.06 13.86
C GLY A 123 -5.23 -0.88 13.64
N VAL A 124 -4.07 -1.11 13.00
CA VAL A 124 -3.11 -0.06 12.67
C VAL A 124 -3.66 0.87 11.58
N LEU A 125 -4.37 0.35 10.58
CA LEU A 125 -5.00 1.12 9.51
C LEU A 125 -6.23 1.93 9.97
N GLN A 126 -6.80 1.58 11.13
CA GLN A 126 -8.01 2.21 11.69
C GLN A 126 -9.20 2.21 10.72
N VAL A 127 -9.33 1.14 9.94
CA VAL A 127 -10.43 0.97 8.99
C VAL A 127 -11.53 0.10 9.58
N GLU A 128 -12.77 0.29 9.11
CA GLU A 128 -13.90 -0.53 9.52
C GLU A 128 -13.75 -1.94 8.95
N TYR A 129 -13.73 -2.94 9.82
CA TYR A 129 -13.80 -4.34 9.42
C TYR A 129 -15.24 -4.70 9.00
N VAL A 130 -15.40 -5.20 7.77
CA VAL A 130 -16.70 -5.60 7.24
C VAL A 130 -16.92 -7.10 7.38
N ARG A 131 -16.01 -7.93 6.79
CA ARG A 131 -16.11 -9.39 6.82
C ARG A 131 -14.80 -10.07 6.49
N GLU A 132 -14.69 -11.32 6.89
CA GLU A 132 -13.65 -12.22 6.39
C GLU A 132 -13.96 -12.64 4.95
N GLU A 133 -12.92 -12.78 4.15
CA GLU A 133 -13.02 -13.26 2.77
C GLU A 133 -12.36 -14.63 2.63
N PRO A 134 -12.94 -15.53 1.82
CA PRO A 134 -12.36 -16.86 1.67
C PRO A 134 -10.98 -16.81 1.03
N THR A 135 -10.09 -17.66 1.54
CA THR A 135 -8.76 -17.86 0.94
C THR A 135 -8.77 -19.09 0.05
N THR A 136 -8.15 -18.97 -1.12
CA THR A 136 -7.98 -20.06 -2.07
C THR A 136 -6.51 -20.42 -2.19
N ASP A 137 -6.23 -21.62 -2.69
CA ASP A 137 -4.88 -22.07 -3.09
C ASP A 137 -3.84 -22.16 -1.96
N LEU A 138 -4.26 -22.24 -0.69
CA LEU A 138 -3.33 -22.39 0.43
C LEU A 138 -2.54 -23.68 0.34
N ALA A 139 -3.19 -24.80 0.00
CA ALA A 139 -2.53 -26.10 -0.15
C ALA A 139 -1.48 -26.07 -1.29
N GLN A 140 -1.80 -25.43 -2.41
CA GLN A 140 -0.86 -25.25 -3.51
C GLN A 140 0.31 -24.34 -3.12
N ALA A 141 0.03 -23.24 -2.40
CA ALA A 141 1.08 -22.35 -1.90
C ALA A 141 2.03 -23.07 -0.94
N GLN A 142 1.50 -23.90 -0.03
CA GLN A 142 2.29 -24.73 0.89
C GLN A 142 3.17 -25.73 0.14
N LYS A 143 2.61 -26.40 -0.86
CA LYS A 143 3.36 -27.35 -1.73
C LYS A 143 4.50 -26.65 -2.47
N ASN A 144 4.25 -25.49 -3.05
CA ASN A 144 5.26 -24.72 -3.78
C ASN A 144 6.38 -24.24 -2.83
N ALA A 145 6.03 -23.76 -1.65
CA ALA A 145 6.99 -23.30 -0.65
C ALA A 145 7.87 -24.46 -0.16
N ALA A 146 7.29 -25.63 0.11
CA ALA A 146 8.03 -26.83 0.49
C ALA A 146 9.00 -27.29 -0.62
N ALA A 147 8.57 -27.26 -1.88
CA ALA A 147 9.42 -27.62 -3.01
C ALA A 147 10.63 -26.67 -3.16
N GLN A 148 10.45 -25.38 -2.92
CA GLN A 148 11.51 -24.37 -2.99
C GLN A 148 12.50 -24.45 -1.84
N SER A 149 12.17 -25.10 -0.72
CA SER A 149 13.04 -25.19 0.46
C SER A 149 14.25 -26.11 0.26
N GLY A 150 14.19 -27.02 -0.69
CA GLY A 150 15.24 -28.02 -0.92
C GLY A 150 15.56 -28.88 0.30
N GLY A 151 14.67 -28.92 1.31
CA GLY A 151 14.86 -29.65 2.56
C GLY A 151 15.76 -29.00 3.60
N MET A 152 16.35 -27.85 3.31
CA MET A 152 17.25 -27.13 4.24
C MET A 152 16.52 -26.55 5.44
N PHE A 153 15.23 -26.24 5.30
CA PHE A 153 14.38 -25.70 6.34
C PHE A 153 12.92 -26.12 6.10
N VAL A 154 12.13 -26.12 7.15
CA VAL A 154 10.68 -26.31 7.05
C VAL A 154 10.05 -24.97 6.71
N VAL A 155 9.19 -24.94 5.69
CA VAL A 155 8.42 -23.76 5.33
C VAL A 155 6.96 -23.99 5.68
N THR A 156 6.38 -23.04 6.38
CA THR A 156 4.92 -22.93 6.54
C THR A 156 4.44 -21.68 5.85
N VAL A 157 3.29 -21.75 5.20
CA VAL A 157 2.63 -20.58 4.63
C VAL A 157 1.20 -20.53 5.10
N ASP A 158 0.71 -19.31 5.27
CA ASP A 158 -0.67 -19.05 5.66
C ASP A 158 -1.20 -17.84 4.91
N LYS A 159 -2.53 -17.77 4.76
CA LYS A 159 -3.22 -16.69 4.05
C LYS A 159 -4.45 -16.28 4.82
N ALA A 160 -4.71 -14.98 4.87
CA ALA A 160 -5.96 -14.43 5.36
C ALA A 160 -6.42 -13.29 4.46
N ARG A 161 -7.72 -13.10 4.37
CA ARG A 161 -8.34 -12.00 3.62
C ARG A 161 -9.44 -11.38 4.43
N ALA A 162 -9.59 -10.08 4.31
CA ALA A 162 -10.71 -9.35 4.90
C ALA A 162 -11.15 -8.24 3.96
N MET A 163 -12.45 -7.98 3.96
CA MET A 163 -13.02 -6.77 3.40
C MET A 163 -13.09 -5.73 4.50
N VAL A 164 -12.56 -4.57 4.23
CA VAL A 164 -12.63 -3.39 5.10
C VAL A 164 -13.28 -2.23 4.37
N ARG A 165 -13.68 -1.21 5.11
CA ARG A 165 -14.39 -0.05 4.57
C ARG A 165 -13.80 1.23 5.14
N TYR A 166 -13.76 2.25 4.30
CA TYR A 166 -13.42 3.62 4.69
C TYR A 166 -14.03 4.62 3.69
N HIS A 167 -13.88 5.91 3.95
CA HIS A 167 -14.44 6.94 3.10
C HIS A 167 -13.33 7.74 2.43
N ILE A 168 -13.49 7.99 1.14
CA ILE A 168 -12.80 9.06 0.42
C ILE A 168 -13.86 10.11 0.12
N ASN A 169 -13.80 11.24 0.82
CA ASN A 169 -14.87 12.23 0.80
C ASN A 169 -16.23 11.61 1.21
N LYS A 170 -17.21 11.67 0.30
CA LYS A 170 -18.55 11.09 0.48
C LYS A 170 -18.71 9.70 -0.14
N ILE A 171 -17.63 9.15 -0.69
CA ILE A 171 -17.65 7.85 -1.38
C ILE A 171 -17.19 6.79 -0.39
N VAL A 172 -18.03 5.78 -0.22
CA VAL A 172 -17.66 4.58 0.55
C VAL A 172 -16.78 3.70 -0.33
N ILE A 173 -15.61 3.37 0.17
CA ILE A 173 -14.65 2.47 -0.48
C ILE A 173 -14.66 1.13 0.24
N GLU A 174 -14.85 0.06 -0.50
CA GLU A 174 -14.51 -1.29 -0.08
C GLU A 174 -13.09 -1.62 -0.52
N ASP A 175 -12.34 -2.22 0.38
CA ASP A 175 -10.93 -2.56 0.17
C ASP A 175 -10.68 -3.98 0.67
N LYS A 176 -10.32 -4.87 -0.24
CA LYS A 176 -9.93 -6.23 0.07
C LYS A 176 -8.47 -6.27 0.48
N LEU A 177 -8.23 -6.53 1.73
CA LEU A 177 -6.91 -6.80 2.28
C LEU A 177 -6.58 -8.29 2.13
N SER A 178 -5.41 -8.59 1.59
CA SER A 178 -4.92 -9.96 1.42
C SER A 178 -3.55 -10.09 2.08
N MET A 179 -3.50 -10.85 3.15
CA MET A 179 -2.30 -11.15 3.91
C MET A 179 -1.75 -12.51 3.51
N PHE A 180 -0.45 -12.57 3.24
CA PHE A 180 0.30 -13.79 3.04
C PHE A 180 1.44 -13.83 4.05
N VAL A 181 1.51 -14.88 4.85
CA VAL A 181 2.58 -15.12 5.83
C VAL A 181 3.36 -16.34 5.39
N SER A 182 4.67 -16.27 5.48
CA SER A 182 5.59 -17.39 5.25
C SER A 182 6.60 -17.43 6.37
N CYS A 183 6.70 -18.57 7.06
CA CYS A 183 7.70 -18.81 8.11
C CYS A 183 8.63 -19.94 7.69
N ARG A 184 9.93 -19.77 7.94
CA ARG A 184 10.99 -20.74 7.71
C ARG A 184 11.57 -21.14 9.05
N TYR A 185 11.58 -22.43 9.33
CA TYR A 185 12.19 -22.99 10.52
C TYR A 185 13.48 -23.75 10.19
N PHE A 186 14.59 -23.27 10.71
CA PHE A 186 15.93 -23.83 10.57
C PHE A 186 16.21 -24.74 11.77
N LYS A 187 15.83 -26.02 11.65
CA LYS A 187 15.91 -27.02 12.74
C LYS A 187 17.29 -27.11 13.37
N SER A 188 18.35 -27.04 12.53
CA SER A 188 19.73 -27.21 13.00
C SER A 188 20.20 -26.17 14.00
N ILE A 189 19.55 -25.01 14.03
CA ILE A 189 19.93 -23.86 14.86
C ILE A 189 18.77 -23.32 15.69
N GLY A 190 17.58 -23.95 15.64
CA GLY A 190 16.41 -23.52 16.39
C GLY A 190 15.95 -22.10 16.07
N GLN A 191 16.07 -21.67 14.80
CA GLN A 191 15.76 -20.32 14.37
C GLN A 191 14.54 -20.27 13.45
N HIS A 192 13.70 -19.27 13.67
CA HIS A 192 12.55 -18.98 12.81
C HIS A 192 12.73 -17.63 12.11
N SER A 193 12.32 -17.57 10.86
CA SER A 193 12.29 -16.34 10.07
C SER A 193 10.98 -16.25 9.34
N CYS A 194 10.18 -15.30 9.71
CA CYS A 194 8.84 -15.07 9.16
C CYS A 194 8.76 -13.77 8.38
N SER A 195 7.93 -13.79 7.36
CA SER A 195 7.62 -12.63 6.53
C SER A 195 6.12 -12.56 6.30
N ALA A 196 5.57 -11.37 6.41
CA ALA A 196 4.19 -11.07 6.05
C ALA A 196 4.16 -10.04 4.92
N SER A 197 3.37 -10.29 3.90
CA SER A 197 3.09 -9.33 2.83
C SER A 197 1.61 -9.03 2.76
N LEU A 198 1.29 -7.74 2.74
CA LEU A 198 -0.06 -7.23 2.64
C LEU A 198 -0.27 -6.59 1.28
N SER A 199 -1.19 -7.12 0.52
CA SER A 199 -1.72 -6.47 -0.68
C SER A 199 -3.16 -6.03 -0.43
N ARG A 200 -3.55 -4.97 -1.12
CA ARG A 200 -4.89 -4.42 -1.04
C ARG A 200 -5.42 -4.11 -2.44
N ALA A 201 -6.74 -4.23 -2.60
CA ALA A 201 -7.45 -3.91 -3.82
C ALA A 201 -8.75 -3.21 -3.44
N TRP A 202 -8.95 -1.99 -3.94
CA TRP A 202 -10.05 -1.13 -3.52
C TRP A 202 -10.88 -0.61 -4.69
N ALA A 203 -12.16 -0.41 -4.44
CA ALA A 203 -13.08 0.29 -5.33
C ALA A 203 -14.25 0.89 -4.52
N PRO A 204 -15.04 1.81 -5.09
CA PRO A 204 -16.31 2.20 -4.49
C PRO A 204 -17.19 0.99 -4.19
N GLU A 205 -17.84 0.97 -3.03
CA GLU A 205 -18.67 -0.16 -2.54
C GLU A 205 -19.66 -0.68 -3.61
N ALA A 206 -20.32 0.25 -4.32
CA ALA A 206 -21.29 -0.10 -5.35
C ALA A 206 -20.68 -0.77 -6.60
N SER A 207 -19.38 -0.67 -6.81
CA SER A 207 -18.68 -1.15 -8.01
C SER A 207 -17.54 -2.12 -7.71
N TYR A 208 -17.35 -2.52 -6.44
CA TYR A 208 -16.30 -3.46 -6.10
C TYR A 208 -16.50 -4.80 -6.82
N ASN A 209 -15.48 -5.22 -7.57
CA ASN A 209 -15.51 -6.48 -8.31
C ASN A 209 -14.10 -7.07 -8.44
N ASP A 210 -13.90 -8.25 -7.90
CA ASP A 210 -12.63 -8.99 -7.96
C ASP A 210 -12.14 -9.26 -9.40
N GLU A 211 -13.04 -9.33 -10.37
CA GLU A 211 -12.69 -9.63 -11.77
C GLU A 211 -11.81 -8.54 -12.41
N ILE A 212 -11.81 -7.32 -11.84
CA ILE A 212 -10.94 -6.23 -12.30
C ILE A 212 -9.47 -6.56 -12.00
N TYR A 213 -9.20 -7.21 -10.86
CA TYR A 213 -7.84 -7.43 -10.34
C TYR A 213 -7.25 -8.78 -10.77
N LYS A 214 -8.06 -9.79 -11.02
CA LYS A 214 -7.61 -11.14 -11.39
C LYS A 214 -6.70 -11.17 -12.63
N PRO A 215 -7.02 -10.47 -13.75
CA PRO A 215 -6.14 -10.42 -14.91
C PRO A 215 -4.79 -9.79 -14.58
N ILE A 216 -4.78 -8.73 -13.78
CA ILE A 216 -3.56 -8.04 -13.38
C ILE A 216 -2.65 -8.98 -12.58
N VAL A 217 -3.19 -9.62 -11.54
CA VAL A 217 -2.43 -10.55 -10.69
C VAL A 217 -1.87 -11.73 -11.49
N ARG A 218 -2.62 -12.24 -12.47
CA ARG A 218 -2.17 -13.35 -13.32
C ARG A 218 -0.98 -13.00 -14.23
N THR A 219 -0.81 -11.73 -14.55
CA THR A 219 0.29 -11.26 -15.40
C THR A 219 1.53 -10.85 -14.62
N PHE A 220 1.47 -10.87 -13.29
CA PHE A 220 2.62 -10.57 -12.45
C PHE A 220 3.71 -11.63 -12.67
N ALA A 221 4.83 -11.19 -13.22
CA ALA A 221 5.94 -12.06 -13.58
C ALA A 221 7.26 -11.54 -13.00
N VAL A 222 8.08 -12.46 -12.58
CA VAL A 222 9.46 -12.21 -12.15
C VAL A 222 10.38 -12.33 -13.35
N ASP A 223 11.26 -11.36 -13.54
CA ASP A 223 12.29 -11.44 -14.58
C ASP A 223 13.33 -12.50 -14.22
N GLN A 224 13.55 -13.45 -15.14
CA GLN A 224 14.43 -14.58 -14.90
C GLN A 224 15.91 -14.17 -14.85
N GLN A 225 16.31 -13.17 -15.62
CA GLN A 225 17.70 -12.70 -15.64
C GLN A 225 18.01 -11.96 -14.34
N TRP A 226 17.07 -11.11 -13.87
CA TRP A 226 17.18 -10.47 -12.58
C TRP A 226 17.24 -11.49 -11.44
N SER A 227 16.35 -12.48 -11.47
CA SER A 227 16.33 -13.55 -10.46
C SER A 227 17.64 -14.32 -10.41
N ALA A 228 18.21 -14.65 -11.56
CA ALA A 228 19.52 -15.31 -11.66
C ALA A 228 20.66 -14.41 -11.16
N ALA A 229 20.67 -13.13 -11.53
CA ALA A 229 21.65 -12.15 -11.05
C ALA A 229 21.59 -11.99 -9.53
N ARG A 230 20.39 -11.89 -8.96
CA ARG A 230 20.17 -11.83 -7.49
C ARG A 230 20.66 -13.11 -6.80
N THR A 231 20.34 -14.25 -7.35
CA THR A 231 20.81 -15.55 -6.81
C THR A 231 22.33 -15.63 -6.82
N LYS A 232 22.98 -15.20 -7.92
CA LYS A 232 24.44 -15.16 -8.00
C LYS A 232 25.06 -14.26 -6.93
N ILE A 233 24.51 -13.06 -6.71
CA ILE A 233 24.96 -12.15 -5.65
C ILE A 233 24.78 -12.79 -4.28
N TYR A 234 23.63 -13.44 -4.04
CA TYR A 234 23.36 -14.11 -2.77
C TYR A 234 24.36 -15.25 -2.52
N ILE A 235 24.65 -16.08 -3.51
CA ILE A 235 25.65 -17.15 -3.43
C ILE A 235 27.06 -16.57 -3.22
N GLN A 236 27.42 -15.51 -3.95
CA GLN A 236 28.70 -14.83 -3.76
C GLN A 236 28.82 -14.25 -2.34
N LYS A 237 27.74 -13.63 -1.83
CA LYS A 237 27.68 -13.13 -0.44
C LYS A 237 27.88 -14.25 0.59
N ILE A 238 27.38 -15.44 0.32
CA ILE A 238 27.60 -16.62 1.19
C ILE A 238 29.03 -17.13 1.07
N ASN A 239 29.60 -17.18 -0.14
CA ASN A 239 30.91 -17.74 -0.41
C ASN A 239 32.04 -16.78 -0.06
N ASP A 240 31.85 -15.47 -0.31
CA ASP A 240 32.83 -14.43 -0.02
C ASP A 240 32.46 -13.69 1.27
N MET A 241 32.50 -14.36 2.40
CA MET A 241 32.39 -13.71 3.72
C MET A 241 33.55 -12.74 4.01
N SER A 242 34.23 -12.23 2.96
CA SER A 242 35.26 -11.19 3.11
C SER A 242 34.61 -9.80 3.26
N GLU A 243 35.08 -9.06 4.27
CA GLU A 243 34.61 -7.68 4.56
C GLU A 243 34.71 -6.73 3.36
N ALA A 244 35.57 -7.02 2.35
CA ALA A 244 35.77 -6.18 1.18
C ALA A 244 34.59 -6.25 0.18
N SER A 245 34.07 -7.44 -0.10
CA SER A 245 32.87 -7.60 -0.95
C SER A 245 31.62 -7.02 -0.29
N MET A 246 31.53 -7.17 1.03
CA MET A 246 30.45 -6.56 1.80
C MET A 246 30.50 -5.02 1.76
N ARG A 247 31.70 -4.42 1.75
CA ARG A 247 31.85 -2.96 1.58
C ARG A 247 31.46 -2.49 0.19
N ALA A 248 31.85 -3.19 -0.86
CA ALA A 248 31.47 -2.85 -2.24
C ALA A 248 29.96 -2.98 -2.50
N ILE A 249 29.34 -4.06 -1.98
CA ILE A 249 27.88 -4.26 -2.07
C ILE A 249 27.12 -3.20 -1.25
N ARG A 250 27.62 -2.84 -0.04
CA ARG A 250 27.07 -1.72 0.74
C ARG A 250 27.18 -0.39 0.00
N GLN A 251 28.33 -0.12 -0.62
CA GLN A 251 28.56 1.12 -1.35
C GLN A 251 27.65 1.25 -2.58
N MET A 252 27.47 0.15 -3.36
CA MET A 252 26.49 0.11 -4.45
C MET A 252 25.04 0.22 -3.92
N GLY A 253 24.76 -0.41 -2.78
CA GLY A 253 23.49 -0.30 -2.07
C GLY A 253 23.21 1.11 -1.57
N ASP A 254 24.21 1.75 -1.00
CA ASP A 254 24.13 3.12 -0.49
C ASP A 254 23.94 4.15 -1.62
N ASP A 255 24.57 3.95 -2.78
CA ASP A 255 24.41 4.83 -3.94
C ASP A 255 23.04 4.64 -4.63
N ALA A 256 22.54 3.42 -4.68
CA ALA A 256 21.18 3.15 -5.15
C ALA A 256 20.13 3.64 -4.13
N MET A 257 20.39 3.45 -2.83
CA MET A 257 19.55 4.00 -1.75
C MET A 257 19.53 5.52 -1.73
N ARG A 258 20.64 6.22 -2.04
CA ARG A 258 20.63 7.68 -2.16
C ARG A 258 19.73 8.18 -3.27
N ARG A 259 19.66 7.46 -4.40
CA ARG A 259 18.74 7.80 -5.52
C ARG A 259 17.29 7.44 -5.20
N SER A 260 17.05 6.29 -4.54
CA SER A 260 15.74 5.90 -4.04
C SER A 260 15.29 6.73 -2.82
N LYS A 261 16.26 7.12 -1.93
CA LYS A 261 15.99 7.97 -0.76
C LYS A 261 15.43 9.33 -1.12
N ALA A 262 15.76 9.91 -2.28
CA ALA A 262 15.15 11.16 -2.71
C ALA A 262 13.62 11.03 -2.91
N GLN A 263 13.16 9.85 -3.34
CA GLN A 263 11.73 9.55 -3.48
C GLN A 263 11.08 9.04 -2.19
N PHE A 264 11.88 8.38 -1.31
CA PHE A 264 11.40 7.83 -0.03
C PHE A 264 11.65 8.75 1.18
N ASN A 265 12.43 9.84 1.02
CA ASN A 265 12.75 10.73 2.14
C ASN A 265 11.53 11.39 2.78
N ALA A 266 10.47 11.65 2.03
CA ALA A 266 9.21 12.11 2.59
C ALA A 266 8.60 11.08 3.57
N PHE A 267 8.73 9.78 3.26
CA PHE A 267 8.26 8.69 4.11
C PHE A 267 9.12 8.51 5.38
N ASN A 268 10.45 8.55 5.22
CA ASN A 268 11.35 8.36 6.37
C ASN A 268 11.43 9.57 7.31
N GLN A 269 11.28 10.81 6.79
CA GLN A 269 11.17 11.99 7.65
C GLN A 269 9.95 11.92 8.58
N ALA A 270 8.82 11.41 8.08
CA ALA A 270 7.66 11.18 8.92
C ALA A 270 7.91 10.12 10.00
N GLN A 271 8.70 9.07 9.72
CA GLN A 271 9.05 8.04 10.71
C GLN A 271 10.10 8.51 11.73
N GLN A 272 11.12 9.24 11.31
CA GLN A 272 12.15 9.75 12.23
C GLN A 272 11.61 10.80 13.19
N MET A 273 10.70 11.67 12.73
CA MET A 273 9.97 12.56 13.65
C MET A 273 9.15 11.78 14.70
N ARG A 274 8.63 10.62 14.35
CA ARG A 274 7.89 9.75 15.27
C ARG A 274 8.78 9.10 16.32
N GLN A 275 9.98 8.65 15.92
CA GLN A 275 10.93 8.06 16.87
C GLN A 275 11.48 9.09 17.85
N GLN A 276 11.85 10.28 17.38
CA GLN A 276 12.26 11.38 18.24
C GLN A 276 11.14 11.85 19.18
N GLN A 277 9.89 11.87 18.69
CA GLN A 277 8.73 12.16 19.53
C GLN A 277 8.49 11.06 20.58
N HIS A 278 8.75 9.79 20.23
CA HIS A 278 8.63 8.67 21.17
C HIS A 278 9.73 8.70 22.25
N GLU A 279 10.97 8.99 21.90
CA GLU A 279 12.09 9.14 22.86
C GLU A 279 11.89 10.37 23.74
N GLN A 280 11.43 11.50 23.18
CA GLN A 280 11.06 12.69 23.95
C GLN A 280 9.86 12.43 24.86
N PHE A 281 8.91 11.57 24.44
CA PHE A 281 7.80 11.15 25.26
C PHE A 281 8.25 10.29 26.45
N LEU A 282 9.13 9.30 26.24
CA LEU A 282 9.69 8.49 27.32
C LEU A 282 10.52 9.35 28.33
N ALA A 283 11.30 10.29 27.82
CA ALA A 283 12.05 11.23 28.66
C ALA A 283 11.16 12.23 29.40
N SER A 284 9.96 12.56 28.85
CA SER A 284 8.99 13.43 29.51
C SER A 284 8.18 12.71 30.58
N MET A 285 7.90 11.42 30.38
CA MET A 285 7.24 10.57 31.38
C MET A 285 8.08 10.40 32.66
N GLN A 286 9.38 10.38 32.54
CA GLN A 286 10.29 10.30 33.69
C GLN A 286 10.38 11.62 34.52
N ARG A 287 9.95 12.75 33.94
CA ARG A 287 10.07 14.08 34.57
C ARG A 287 8.76 14.68 35.10
N GLY A 288 7.66 13.98 35.05
CA GLY A 288 6.38 14.67 35.30
C GLY A 288 5.27 13.89 35.94
N THR A 289 5.41 13.49 37.21
CA THR A 289 4.28 12.98 38.00
C THR A 289 3.27 14.07 38.40
N ASP A 290 3.57 15.35 38.30
CA ASP A 290 2.68 16.45 38.79
C ASP A 290 2.05 17.34 37.72
N MET A 291 2.26 17.11 36.41
CA MET A 291 1.60 17.85 35.32
C MET A 291 0.87 16.96 34.32
N SER A 292 0.36 15.81 34.76
CA SER A 292 0.07 14.68 33.89
C SER A 292 -1.25 14.76 33.08
N MET A 293 -2.26 15.50 33.51
CA MET A 293 -3.56 15.44 32.81
C MET A 293 -3.65 16.32 31.56
N ALA A 294 -3.11 17.51 31.56
CA ALA A 294 -3.16 18.39 30.38
C ALA A 294 -2.23 17.88 29.25
N ARG A 295 -1.03 17.37 29.62
CA ARG A 295 -0.05 16.82 28.66
C ARG A 295 -0.43 15.44 28.12
N ALA A 296 -1.21 14.65 28.87
CA ALA A 296 -1.74 13.38 28.39
C ALA A 296 -2.68 13.54 27.19
N ASN A 297 -3.51 14.59 27.21
CA ASN A 297 -4.40 14.89 26.08
C ASN A 297 -3.64 15.37 24.83
N GLU A 298 -2.60 16.17 25.00
CA GLU A 298 -1.76 16.64 23.90
C GLU A 298 -0.96 15.48 23.27
N SER A 299 -0.44 14.57 24.09
CA SER A 299 0.30 13.38 23.66
C SER A 299 -0.61 12.34 22.97
N MET A 300 -1.87 12.19 23.43
CA MET A 300 -2.85 11.36 22.75
C MET A 300 -3.21 11.93 21.37
N ASN A 301 -3.40 13.25 21.27
CA ASN A 301 -3.68 13.91 19.99
C ASN A 301 -2.54 13.74 18.99
N ALA A 302 -1.27 13.86 19.42
CA ALA A 302 -0.11 13.64 18.55
C ALA A 302 0.03 12.18 18.07
N ARG A 303 -0.34 11.21 18.92
CA ARG A 303 -0.37 9.79 18.53
C ARG A 303 -1.50 9.49 17.56
N HIS A 304 -2.69 10.07 17.78
CA HIS A 304 -3.80 9.96 16.85
C HIS A 304 -3.44 10.58 15.50
N GLN A 305 -2.78 11.74 15.50
CA GLN A 305 -2.35 12.38 14.26
C GLN A 305 -1.30 11.56 13.49
N ALA A 306 -0.32 10.99 14.18
CA ALA A 306 0.68 10.13 13.55
C ALA A 306 0.08 8.82 13.00
N ALA A 307 -0.90 8.24 13.69
CA ALA A 307 -1.63 7.09 13.21
C ALA A 307 -2.52 7.47 12.01
N ASP A 308 -3.18 8.62 12.07
CA ASP A 308 -3.98 9.16 10.96
C ASP A 308 -3.15 9.39 9.70
N ASP A 309 -1.95 9.97 9.83
CA ASP A 309 -1.07 10.22 8.69
C ASP A 309 -0.55 8.92 8.06
N TRP A 310 -0.27 7.90 8.87
CA TRP A 310 0.10 6.58 8.38
C TRP A 310 -1.09 5.87 7.69
N CYS A 311 -2.30 6.00 8.26
CA CYS A 311 -3.53 5.52 7.64
C CYS A 311 -3.78 6.21 6.30
N ASP A 312 -3.66 7.53 6.25
CA ASP A 312 -3.85 8.32 5.04
C ASP A 312 -2.85 7.88 3.96
N TYR A 313 -1.56 7.70 4.30
CA TYR A 313 -0.56 7.15 3.38
C TYR A 313 -0.93 5.74 2.90
N SER A 314 -1.28 4.85 3.83
CA SER A 314 -1.58 3.45 3.50
C SER A 314 -2.85 3.32 2.66
N LEU A 315 -3.78 4.23 2.81
CA LEU A 315 -5.04 4.28 2.08
C LEU A 315 -5.00 5.18 0.83
N ASP A 316 -3.82 5.73 0.50
CA ASP A 316 -3.62 6.67 -0.62
C ASP A 316 -4.52 7.92 -0.51
N LEU A 317 -4.64 8.44 0.70
CA LEU A 317 -5.40 9.64 1.01
C LEU A 317 -4.47 10.82 1.29
N GLN A 318 -4.98 12.03 1.06
CA GLN A 318 -4.35 13.29 1.47
C GLN A 318 -5.42 14.24 2.02
N LYS A 319 -5.05 14.96 3.08
CA LYS A 319 -5.93 15.97 3.70
C LYS A 319 -5.88 17.26 2.90
N ARG A 320 -7.05 17.86 2.67
CA ARG A 320 -7.19 19.14 1.98
C ARG A 320 -8.16 20.04 2.73
N LEU A 321 -7.81 21.31 2.82
CA LEU A 321 -8.68 22.34 3.37
C LEU A 321 -9.63 22.83 2.26
N ASP A 322 -10.92 22.75 2.50
CA ASP A 322 -11.93 23.40 1.67
C ASP A 322 -11.97 24.89 2.02
N PRO A 323 -11.53 25.79 1.12
CA PRO A 323 -11.45 27.20 1.42
C PRO A 323 -12.82 27.88 1.55
N ASN A 324 -13.91 27.25 1.08
CA ASN A 324 -15.25 27.79 1.15
C ASN A 324 -15.93 27.46 2.49
N THR A 325 -15.64 26.27 3.05
CA THR A 325 -16.26 25.80 4.29
C THR A 325 -15.34 25.80 5.49
N GLY A 326 -14.01 25.83 5.26
CA GLY A 326 -12.99 25.64 6.29
C GLY A 326 -12.87 24.19 6.79
N GLU A 327 -13.56 23.24 6.15
CA GLU A 327 -13.56 21.84 6.53
C GLU A 327 -12.35 21.12 5.92
N ILE A 328 -11.71 20.25 6.71
CA ILE A 328 -10.66 19.37 6.23
C ILE A 328 -11.30 18.09 5.69
N THR A 329 -11.04 17.79 4.43
CA THR A 329 -11.53 16.60 3.74
C THR A 329 -10.39 15.70 3.34
N LYS A 330 -10.64 14.40 3.20
CA LYS A 330 -9.66 13.42 2.70
C LYS A 330 -9.96 13.09 1.24
N ASP A 331 -9.01 13.37 0.39
CA ASP A 331 -9.06 13.13 -1.05
C ASP A 331 -8.04 12.08 -1.48
N SER A 332 -8.23 11.48 -2.67
CA SER A 332 -7.24 10.59 -3.24
C SER A 332 -5.91 11.32 -3.51
N SER A 333 -4.80 10.71 -3.11
CA SER A 333 -3.45 11.22 -3.40
C SER A 333 -3.04 11.10 -4.88
N ALA A 334 -3.92 10.55 -5.74
CA ALA A 334 -3.71 10.45 -7.19
C ALA A 334 -3.55 11.81 -7.87
N TYR A 335 -4.12 12.86 -7.28
CA TYR A 335 -4.12 14.19 -7.86
C TYR A 335 -3.31 15.19 -7.04
N SER A 336 -2.50 15.98 -7.74
CA SER A 336 -1.72 17.07 -7.13
C SER A 336 -2.58 18.28 -6.79
N TYR A 337 -3.63 18.54 -7.57
CA TYR A 337 -4.48 19.73 -7.46
C TYR A 337 -5.96 19.34 -7.40
N THR A 338 -6.69 19.93 -6.46
CA THR A 338 -8.14 19.83 -6.35
C THR A 338 -8.74 21.23 -6.27
N TRP A 339 -9.65 21.51 -7.16
CA TRP A 339 -10.42 22.76 -7.17
C TRP A 339 -11.82 22.47 -6.65
N VAL A 340 -12.37 23.39 -5.84
CA VAL A 340 -13.74 23.31 -5.32
C VAL A 340 -14.49 24.59 -5.62
N ASN A 341 -15.76 24.46 -6.02
CA ASN A 341 -16.63 25.62 -6.19
C ASN A 341 -17.55 25.83 -4.98
N GLU A 342 -18.28 26.93 -4.94
CA GLU A 342 -19.22 27.29 -3.87
C GLU A 342 -20.35 26.24 -3.64
N GLN A 343 -20.66 25.41 -4.65
CA GLN A 343 -21.65 24.33 -4.54
C GLN A 343 -21.01 23.00 -4.06
N GLY A 344 -19.73 23.00 -3.72
CA GLY A 344 -18.99 21.80 -3.29
C GLY A 344 -18.65 20.83 -4.41
N LYS A 345 -18.82 21.21 -5.68
CA LYS A 345 -18.37 20.40 -6.81
C LYS A 345 -16.86 20.49 -6.91
N ARG A 346 -16.22 19.37 -7.24
CA ARG A 346 -14.75 19.25 -7.29
C ARG A 346 -14.27 18.91 -8.69
N VAL A 347 -13.11 19.44 -9.04
CA VAL A 347 -12.32 19.11 -10.23
C VAL A 347 -10.92 18.77 -9.76
N GLN A 348 -10.43 17.60 -10.13
CA GLN A 348 -9.12 17.09 -9.73
C GLN A 348 -8.22 16.94 -10.97
N THR A 349 -6.95 17.31 -10.85
CA THR A 349 -6.00 17.28 -11.96
C THR A 349 -4.56 17.17 -11.47
N ASN A 350 -3.69 16.64 -12.33
CA ASN A 350 -2.24 16.66 -12.15
C ASN A 350 -1.56 17.76 -12.99
N ASP A 351 -2.32 18.46 -13.82
CA ASP A 351 -1.81 19.58 -14.61
C ASP A 351 -1.85 20.86 -13.78
N VAL A 352 -0.67 21.45 -13.53
CA VAL A 352 -0.51 22.72 -12.80
C VAL A 352 -1.21 23.90 -13.48
N ASN A 353 -1.40 23.82 -14.81
CA ASN A 353 -2.03 24.88 -15.60
C ASN A 353 -3.54 24.70 -15.76
N ALA A 354 -4.10 23.58 -15.32
CA ALA A 354 -5.54 23.32 -15.42
C ALA A 354 -6.29 24.15 -14.37
N ASN A 355 -6.68 25.36 -14.78
CA ASN A 355 -7.51 26.23 -13.95
C ASN A 355 -8.95 26.24 -14.49
N PRO A 356 -9.92 25.65 -13.75
CA PRO A 356 -11.31 25.56 -14.21
C PRO A 356 -12.01 26.91 -14.33
N ASN A 357 -11.46 27.97 -13.73
CA ASN A 357 -11.97 29.34 -13.89
C ASN A 357 -11.80 29.89 -15.31
N GLY A 358 -10.84 29.35 -16.09
CA GLY A 358 -10.58 29.77 -17.47
C GLY A 358 -11.75 29.49 -18.44
N ASN A 359 -12.67 28.60 -18.09
CA ASN A 359 -13.81 28.20 -18.90
C ASN A 359 -15.12 28.92 -18.54
N GLY A 360 -15.10 29.89 -17.63
CA GLY A 360 -16.23 30.74 -17.28
C GLY A 360 -17.41 30.06 -16.58
N THR A 361 -17.25 28.85 -16.06
CA THR A 361 -18.33 28.00 -15.52
C THR A 361 -18.43 28.00 -13.98
N GLY A 362 -17.92 29.03 -13.30
CA GLY A 362 -18.07 29.17 -11.84
C GLY A 362 -16.83 29.72 -11.15
N ASN A 363 -16.98 30.07 -9.88
CA ASN A 363 -15.86 30.45 -9.02
C ASN A 363 -15.26 29.18 -8.40
N TRP A 364 -14.07 28.82 -8.87
CA TRP A 364 -13.33 27.68 -8.35
C TRP A 364 -12.15 28.15 -7.52
N THR A 365 -11.99 27.58 -6.33
CA THR A 365 -10.87 27.85 -5.45
C THR A 365 -10.01 26.59 -5.31
N LEU A 366 -8.70 26.76 -5.42
CA LEU A 366 -7.77 25.66 -5.20
C LEU A 366 -7.75 25.28 -3.71
N GLN A 367 -7.92 24.01 -3.43
CA GLN A 367 -7.78 23.48 -2.08
C GLN A 367 -6.31 23.37 -1.69
N GLU A 368 -5.97 23.76 -0.48
CA GLU A 368 -4.62 23.63 0.05
C GLU A 368 -4.41 22.25 0.70
N ASN A 369 -3.22 21.70 0.50
CA ASN A 369 -2.81 20.48 1.21
C ASN A 369 -2.56 20.84 2.68
N VAL A 370 -3.23 20.13 3.59
CA VAL A 370 -2.98 20.21 5.03
C VAL A 370 -1.99 19.12 5.42
N ARG A 371 -0.89 19.53 6.05
CA ARG A 371 0.14 18.61 6.57
C ARG A 371 -0.18 18.15 7.98
#